data_2d2b64503124eeabd21587f249acc6fb
#
_entry.id   2d2b64503124eeabd21587f249acc6fb
#
_cell.length_a   1.000
_cell.length_b   1.000
_cell.length_c   1.000
_cell.angle_alpha   90.00
_cell.angle_beta   90.00
_cell.angle_gamma   90.00
#
_symmetry.space_group_name_H-M   'P 1'
#
loop_
_entity.id
_entity.type
_entity.pdbx_description
1 polymer ?
#
loop_
_entity_poly.entity_id
_entity_poly.type
_entity_poly.pdbx_seq_one_letter_code
_entity_poly.pdbx_strand_id
1 'polypeptide(L)'
;MGDRVADDNRQHWLPRTQALPEQGWKIHVSTVPRSAATILALTAEFCHERGLAFKHVRSRLHLGLSLAKDADRGSAGKFITIYPTSDAQLQKALEGLDRLVGGHPGPYVLSDVRWRRGPLFVRYGAFLPLLTVHAGRRVPALRDPRTGALVPDVRAPYFHLPAWVDAPAFLQGEIDALADATPPAGFPKISSALHHSNAGGVYAATIDDRRIVLKEARPHSG
;
A
#
# COMPACT_ATOMS: atom_id res chain seq x y z
N MET A 1 14.37 -16.19 -21.79
CA MET A 1 13.76 -17.11 -20.81
C MET A 1 14.05 -16.49 -19.46
N GLY A 2 13.17 -15.57 -18.99
CA GLY A 2 13.42 -14.79 -17.77
C GLY A 2 12.85 -15.53 -16.58
N ASP A 3 13.65 -15.70 -15.55
CA ASP A 3 13.26 -16.29 -14.28
C ASP A 3 12.11 -15.48 -13.68
N ARG A 4 10.92 -16.08 -13.66
CA ARG A 4 9.83 -15.64 -12.82
C ARG A 4 10.28 -15.88 -11.39
N VAL A 5 10.63 -14.80 -10.67
CA VAL A 5 10.63 -14.86 -9.21
C VAL A 5 9.18 -15.06 -8.81
N ALA A 6 8.80 -16.30 -8.59
CA ALA A 6 7.49 -16.67 -8.11
C ALA A 6 7.37 -16.07 -6.70
N ASP A 7 6.53 -15.04 -6.59
CA ASP A 7 5.97 -14.64 -5.31
C ASP A 7 4.91 -15.71 -4.99
N ASP A 8 5.33 -16.82 -4.37
CA ASP A 8 4.51 -18.02 -4.12
C ASP A 8 3.18 -17.72 -3.40
N ASN A 9 3.05 -16.52 -2.83
CA ASN A 9 1.88 -16.08 -2.06
C ASN A 9 0.88 -15.25 -2.89
N ARG A 10 1.16 -15.00 -4.19
CA ARG A 10 0.34 -14.15 -5.07
C ARG A 10 -0.08 -14.85 -6.34
N GLN A 11 -1.32 -14.60 -6.79
CA GLN A 11 -1.80 -14.92 -8.13
C GLN A 11 -1.81 -13.65 -8.98
N HIS A 12 -1.36 -13.78 -10.23
CA HIS A 12 -1.23 -12.67 -11.18
C HIS A 12 -2.18 -12.87 -12.35
N TRP A 13 -2.81 -11.80 -12.78
CA TRP A 13 -3.50 -11.69 -14.04
C TRP A 13 -2.87 -10.56 -14.86
N LEU A 14 -2.40 -10.91 -16.06
CA LEU A 14 -1.79 -9.98 -17.00
C LEU A 14 -2.55 -10.04 -18.32
N PRO A 15 -3.11 -8.92 -18.83
CA PRO A 15 -3.71 -8.89 -20.15
C PRO A 15 -2.65 -9.20 -21.21
N ARG A 16 -3.03 -9.97 -22.24
CA ARG A 16 -2.09 -10.41 -23.30
C ARG A 16 -1.55 -9.25 -24.15
N THR A 17 -2.23 -8.11 -24.15
CA THR A 17 -1.97 -6.96 -25.02
C THR A 17 -1.26 -5.80 -24.36
N GLN A 18 -0.99 -5.88 -23.05
CA GLN A 18 -0.42 -4.76 -22.31
C GLN A 18 0.97 -5.11 -21.74
N ALA A 19 2.00 -4.43 -22.23
CA ALA A 19 3.29 -4.41 -21.57
C ALA A 19 3.23 -3.47 -20.36
N LEU A 20 3.65 -3.94 -19.18
CA LEU A 20 3.76 -3.10 -18.02
C LEU A 20 5.05 -2.25 -18.09
N PRO A 21 5.01 -0.97 -17.72
CA PRO A 21 6.22 -0.18 -17.50
C PRO A 21 7.03 -0.74 -16.32
N GLU A 22 8.29 -0.37 -16.21
CA GLU A 22 9.15 -0.81 -15.09
C GLU A 22 8.59 -0.39 -13.73
N GLN A 23 7.93 0.76 -13.65
CA GLN A 23 7.43 1.39 -12.42
C GLN A 23 6.26 2.34 -12.71
N GLY A 24 5.51 2.70 -11.67
CA GLY A 24 4.36 3.58 -11.78
C GLY A 24 3.51 3.59 -10.52
N TRP A 25 2.37 4.27 -10.60
CA TRP A 25 1.38 4.31 -9.54
C TRP A 25 0.59 3.01 -9.48
N LYS A 26 0.56 2.39 -8.30
CA LYS A 26 -0.21 1.16 -8.00
C LYS A 26 -1.42 1.51 -7.19
N ILE A 27 -2.52 0.77 -7.42
CA ILE A 27 -3.65 0.75 -6.49
C ILE A 27 -3.53 -0.51 -5.65
N HIS A 28 -3.57 -0.37 -4.33
CA HIS A 28 -3.72 -1.48 -3.41
C HIS A 28 -5.14 -1.47 -2.84
N VAL A 29 -5.79 -2.63 -2.87
CA VAL A 29 -7.08 -2.83 -2.23
C VAL A 29 -6.84 -3.62 -0.96
N SER A 30 -7.25 -3.06 0.18
CA SER A 30 -7.24 -3.78 1.46
C SER A 30 -8.58 -4.48 1.69
N THR A 31 -8.61 -5.47 2.58
CA THR A 31 -9.84 -6.17 2.94
C THR A 31 -9.72 -6.89 4.27
N VAL A 32 -10.86 -7.23 4.85
CA VAL A 32 -10.96 -8.19 5.95
C VAL A 32 -11.33 -9.58 5.41
N PRO A 33 -11.00 -10.70 6.10
CA PRO A 33 -11.23 -12.06 5.60
C PRO A 33 -12.69 -12.35 5.19
N ARG A 34 -13.67 -11.77 5.89
CA ARG A 34 -15.09 -11.94 5.58
C ARG A 34 -15.52 -11.30 4.26
N SER A 35 -14.88 -10.22 3.82
CA SER A 35 -15.19 -9.49 2.59
C SER A 35 -14.30 -9.87 1.41
N ALA A 36 -13.27 -10.70 1.62
CA ALA A 36 -12.23 -10.97 0.64
C ALA A 36 -12.77 -11.55 -0.68
N ALA A 37 -13.70 -12.50 -0.63
CA ALA A 37 -14.28 -13.11 -1.83
C ALA A 37 -15.06 -12.09 -2.66
N THR A 38 -15.90 -11.28 -2.02
CA THR A 38 -16.69 -10.23 -2.67
C THR A 38 -15.79 -9.16 -3.30
N ILE A 39 -14.81 -8.65 -2.55
CA ILE A 39 -13.87 -7.64 -3.03
C ILE A 39 -13.04 -8.18 -4.20
N LEU A 40 -12.59 -9.44 -4.11
CA LEU A 40 -11.83 -10.06 -5.21
C LEU A 40 -12.69 -10.18 -6.47
N ALA A 41 -13.92 -10.67 -6.36
CA ALA A 41 -14.83 -10.83 -7.51
C ALA A 41 -15.08 -9.47 -8.20
N LEU A 42 -15.53 -8.46 -7.43
CA LEU A 42 -15.83 -7.12 -7.98
C LEU A 42 -14.60 -6.46 -8.61
N THR A 43 -13.43 -6.56 -7.93
CA THR A 43 -12.20 -5.96 -8.42
C THR A 43 -11.66 -6.68 -9.65
N ALA A 44 -11.70 -8.02 -9.68
CA ALA A 44 -11.25 -8.81 -10.83
C ALA A 44 -12.10 -8.56 -12.06
N GLU A 45 -13.44 -8.56 -11.95
CA GLU A 45 -14.36 -8.22 -13.03
C GLU A 45 -14.06 -6.83 -13.58
N PHE A 46 -13.96 -5.83 -12.72
CA PHE A 46 -13.60 -4.45 -13.09
C PHE A 46 -12.28 -4.38 -13.86
N CYS A 47 -11.25 -5.10 -13.38
CA CYS A 47 -9.94 -5.13 -14.01
C CYS A 47 -9.97 -5.86 -15.38
N HIS A 48 -10.68 -6.98 -15.46
CA HIS A 48 -10.84 -7.73 -16.71
C HIS A 48 -11.51 -6.89 -17.81
N GLU A 49 -12.62 -6.23 -17.49
CA GLU A 49 -13.35 -5.38 -18.46
C GLU A 49 -12.49 -4.23 -19.00
N ARG A 50 -11.53 -3.74 -18.22
CA ARG A 50 -10.69 -2.57 -18.55
C ARG A 50 -9.27 -2.92 -18.94
N GLY A 51 -8.94 -4.20 -19.04
CA GLY A 51 -7.60 -4.66 -19.39
C GLY A 51 -6.54 -4.22 -18.38
N LEU A 52 -6.88 -4.08 -17.08
CA LEU A 52 -5.96 -3.70 -16.03
C LEU A 52 -5.25 -4.93 -15.46
N ALA A 53 -3.93 -4.95 -15.54
CA ALA A 53 -3.14 -5.98 -14.88
C ALA A 53 -3.30 -5.89 -13.35
N PHE A 54 -3.41 -7.03 -12.69
CA PHE A 54 -3.48 -7.08 -11.24
C PHE A 54 -2.91 -8.38 -10.67
N LYS A 55 -2.61 -8.37 -9.37
CA LYS A 55 -2.32 -9.56 -8.59
C LYS A 55 -3.07 -9.52 -7.26
N HIS A 56 -3.31 -10.68 -6.68
CA HIS A 56 -3.97 -10.79 -5.39
C HIS A 56 -3.31 -11.84 -4.50
N VAL A 57 -3.57 -11.78 -3.21
CA VAL A 57 -3.15 -12.80 -2.23
C VAL A 57 -3.78 -14.13 -2.59
N ARG A 58 -2.98 -15.19 -2.63
CA ARG A 58 -3.34 -16.50 -3.18
C ARG A 58 -4.46 -17.22 -2.44
N SER A 59 -4.54 -17.07 -1.12
CA SER A 59 -5.52 -17.79 -0.30
C SER A 59 -5.93 -17.02 0.95
N ARG A 60 -7.02 -17.47 1.61
CA ARG A 60 -7.48 -16.91 2.89
C ARG A 60 -6.43 -17.05 4.00
N LEU A 61 -5.66 -18.14 4.01
CA LEU A 61 -4.55 -18.33 4.95
C LEU A 61 -3.50 -17.24 4.78
N HIS A 62 -3.03 -17.00 3.54
CA HIS A 62 -2.05 -15.96 3.27
C HIS A 62 -2.58 -14.55 3.56
N LEU A 63 -3.88 -14.32 3.34
CA LEU A 63 -4.51 -13.08 3.77
C LEU A 63 -4.44 -12.92 5.30
N GLY A 64 -4.81 -13.96 6.07
CA GLY A 64 -4.70 -13.95 7.52
C GLY A 64 -3.28 -13.67 8.00
N LEU A 65 -2.28 -14.34 7.41
CA LEU A 65 -0.87 -14.10 7.72
C LEU A 65 -0.42 -12.66 7.41
N SER A 66 -0.91 -12.06 6.31
CA SER A 66 -0.60 -10.67 5.96
C SER A 66 -1.24 -9.63 6.88
N LEU A 67 -2.25 -10.03 7.65
CA LEU A 67 -2.95 -9.18 8.63
C LEU A 67 -2.48 -9.46 10.07
N ALA A 68 -1.73 -10.53 10.30
CA ALA A 68 -1.28 -10.94 11.62
C ALA A 68 -0.44 -9.85 12.30
N LYS A 69 -0.38 -9.90 13.64
CA LYS A 69 0.37 -8.96 14.47
C LYS A 69 1.83 -8.79 14.02
N ASP A 70 2.47 -9.89 13.62
CA ASP A 70 3.88 -9.93 13.25
C ASP A 70 4.13 -9.76 11.74
N ALA A 71 3.09 -9.43 10.95
CA ALA A 71 3.24 -9.13 9.54
C ALA A 71 4.11 -7.89 9.32
N ASP A 72 4.87 -7.87 8.21
CA ASP A 72 5.68 -6.73 7.83
C ASP A 72 4.81 -5.48 7.58
N ARG A 73 5.03 -4.43 8.36
CA ARG A 73 4.25 -3.19 8.35
C ARG A 73 4.27 -2.45 7.00
N GLY A 74 5.33 -2.60 6.21
CA GLY A 74 5.46 -1.97 4.89
C GLY A 74 4.65 -2.67 3.79
N SER A 75 4.24 -3.92 4.01
CA SER A 75 3.48 -4.73 3.03
C SER A 75 2.12 -5.21 3.54
N ALA A 76 1.85 -5.11 4.84
CA ALA A 76 0.60 -5.54 5.44
C ALA A 76 -0.64 -4.86 4.83
N GLY A 77 -1.75 -5.58 4.79
CA GLY A 77 -3.04 -5.07 4.33
C GLY A 77 -3.23 -5.00 2.81
N LYS A 78 -2.20 -5.25 2.01
CA LYS A 78 -2.26 -5.20 0.53
C LYS A 78 -2.83 -6.50 -0.03
N PHE A 79 -4.16 -6.61 -0.12
CA PHE A 79 -4.84 -7.81 -0.61
C PHE A 79 -4.75 -7.94 -2.13
N ILE A 80 -5.13 -6.89 -2.88
CA ILE A 80 -5.00 -6.82 -4.34
C ILE A 80 -4.08 -5.68 -4.71
N THR A 81 -3.24 -5.86 -5.73
CA THR A 81 -2.43 -4.81 -6.33
C THR A 81 -2.79 -4.69 -7.81
N ILE A 82 -3.17 -3.50 -8.25
CA ILE A 82 -3.56 -3.18 -9.63
C ILE A 82 -2.51 -2.25 -10.22
N TYR A 83 -2.24 -2.38 -11.51
CA TYR A 83 -1.16 -1.73 -12.24
C TYR A 83 -1.69 -0.85 -13.38
N PRO A 84 -2.23 0.36 -13.09
CA PRO A 84 -2.54 1.34 -14.14
C PRO A 84 -1.27 1.81 -14.84
N THR A 85 -1.32 2.03 -16.13
CA THR A 85 -0.13 2.43 -16.93
C THR A 85 -0.08 3.91 -17.28
N SER A 86 -1.08 4.69 -16.84
CA SER A 86 -1.12 6.15 -16.96
C SER A 86 -1.93 6.78 -15.83
N ASP A 87 -1.72 8.07 -15.57
CA ASP A 87 -2.47 8.82 -14.56
C ASP A 87 -3.98 8.85 -14.85
N ALA A 88 -4.35 8.99 -16.12
CA ALA A 88 -5.76 8.94 -16.53
C ALA A 88 -6.40 7.57 -16.26
N GLN A 89 -5.65 6.48 -16.46
CA GLN A 89 -6.13 5.14 -16.12
C GLN A 89 -6.18 4.93 -14.61
N LEU A 90 -5.21 5.46 -13.86
CA LEU A 90 -5.19 5.44 -12.39
C LEU A 90 -6.44 6.14 -11.83
N GLN A 91 -6.73 7.37 -12.28
CA GLN A 91 -7.88 8.14 -11.82
C GLN A 91 -9.20 7.42 -12.09
N LYS A 92 -9.42 6.97 -13.34
CA LYS A 92 -10.63 6.22 -13.71
C LYS A 92 -10.78 4.92 -12.93
N ALA A 93 -9.66 4.23 -12.65
CA ALA A 93 -9.68 3.01 -11.87
C ALA A 93 -10.04 3.29 -10.39
N LEU A 94 -9.47 4.31 -9.78
CA LEU A 94 -9.78 4.71 -8.40
C LEU A 94 -11.25 5.11 -8.25
N GLU A 95 -11.76 5.96 -9.13
CA GLU A 95 -13.16 6.39 -9.11
C GLU A 95 -14.15 5.23 -9.34
N GLY A 96 -13.80 4.33 -10.27
CA GLY A 96 -14.63 3.16 -10.56
C GLY A 96 -14.66 2.14 -9.42
N LEU A 97 -13.49 1.82 -8.89
CA LEU A 97 -13.37 0.90 -7.76
C LEU A 97 -13.98 1.47 -6.48
N ASP A 98 -13.87 2.78 -6.23
CA ASP A 98 -14.47 3.40 -5.06
C ASP A 98 -16.00 3.22 -5.04
N ARG A 99 -16.66 3.32 -6.20
CA ARG A 99 -18.10 3.03 -6.32
C ARG A 99 -18.46 1.57 -6.02
N LEU A 100 -17.55 0.63 -6.30
CA LEU A 100 -17.79 -0.81 -6.13
C LEU A 100 -17.42 -1.31 -4.73
N VAL A 101 -16.27 -0.88 -4.21
CA VAL A 101 -15.70 -1.42 -2.99
C VAL A 101 -15.49 -0.40 -1.87
N GLY A 102 -15.78 0.89 -2.11
CA GLY A 102 -15.52 1.98 -1.17
C GLY A 102 -16.21 1.85 0.19
N GLY A 103 -17.35 1.16 0.28
CA GLY A 103 -18.07 0.89 1.52
C GLY A 103 -17.57 -0.33 2.32
N HIS A 104 -16.59 -1.08 1.81
CA HIS A 104 -16.10 -2.26 2.50
C HIS A 104 -14.99 -1.96 3.50
N PRO A 105 -14.93 -2.71 4.64
CA PRO A 105 -13.86 -2.53 5.61
C PRO A 105 -12.54 -3.15 5.14
N GLY A 106 -11.44 -2.55 5.56
CA GLY A 106 -10.10 -3.07 5.37
C GLY A 106 -9.09 -2.36 6.29
N PRO A 107 -7.95 -3.00 6.61
CA PRO A 107 -6.91 -2.35 7.38
C PRO A 107 -6.32 -1.16 6.64
N TYR A 108 -5.82 -0.19 7.39
CA TYR A 108 -5.06 0.92 6.82
C TYR A 108 -3.70 0.42 6.31
N VAL A 109 -3.32 0.80 5.08
CA VAL A 109 -2.02 0.47 4.49
C VAL A 109 -1.05 1.62 4.75
N LEU A 110 -0.12 1.43 5.69
CA LEU A 110 0.73 2.51 6.22
C LEU A 110 1.66 3.17 5.19
N SER A 111 2.15 2.41 4.22
CA SER A 111 3.11 2.89 3.21
C SER A 111 2.47 3.67 2.07
N ASP A 112 1.14 3.82 2.06
CA ASP A 112 0.38 4.30 0.92
C ASP A 112 -0.51 5.49 1.30
N VAL A 113 -0.87 6.32 0.32
CA VAL A 113 -1.92 7.34 0.48
C VAL A 113 -3.28 6.67 0.33
N ARG A 114 -4.18 6.91 1.26
CA ARG A 114 -5.55 6.42 1.18
C ARG A 114 -6.37 7.27 0.21
N TRP A 115 -7.05 6.62 -0.71
CA TRP A 115 -8.03 7.27 -1.58
C TRP A 115 -9.38 7.38 -0.85
N ARG A 116 -9.79 8.60 -0.55
CA ARG A 116 -11.03 8.89 0.18
C ARG A 116 -11.11 8.13 1.51
N ARG A 117 -12.25 7.43 1.76
CA ARG A 117 -12.52 6.72 3.03
C ARG A 117 -12.58 5.19 2.90
N GLY A 118 -12.53 4.67 1.66
CA GLY A 118 -12.64 3.25 1.35
C GLY A 118 -11.35 2.45 1.57
N PRO A 119 -11.32 1.19 1.13
CA PRO A 119 -10.18 0.29 1.26
C PRO A 119 -9.16 0.45 0.11
N LEU A 120 -9.19 1.57 -0.61
CA LEU A 120 -8.28 1.86 -1.71
C LEU A 120 -7.11 2.71 -1.25
N PHE A 121 -5.92 2.33 -1.66
CA PHE A 121 -4.66 3.00 -1.33
C PHE A 121 -3.79 3.11 -2.58
N VAL A 122 -2.94 4.13 -2.64
CA VAL A 122 -2.11 4.43 -3.81
C VAL A 122 -0.66 4.60 -3.40
N ARG A 123 0.24 4.00 -4.17
CA ARG A 123 1.69 4.12 -3.98
C ARG A 123 2.41 4.07 -5.31
N TYR A 124 3.42 4.92 -5.48
CA TYR A 124 4.39 4.78 -6.57
C TYR A 124 5.39 3.66 -6.27
N GLY A 125 5.73 2.81 -7.25
CA GLY A 125 6.66 1.70 -7.03
C GLY A 125 6.92 0.84 -8.26
N ALA A 126 7.86 -0.09 -8.18
CA ALA A 126 8.23 -0.97 -9.28
C ALA A 126 7.09 -1.93 -9.67
N PHE A 127 6.78 -2.02 -10.97
CA PHE A 127 5.84 -3.00 -11.53
C PHE A 127 6.57 -4.30 -11.89
N LEU A 128 7.78 -4.16 -12.41
CA LEU A 128 8.67 -5.27 -12.75
C LEU A 128 9.68 -5.51 -11.61
N PRO A 129 10.29 -6.71 -11.51
CA PRO A 129 11.24 -7.07 -10.48
C PRO A 129 12.61 -6.41 -10.72
N LEU A 130 12.71 -5.10 -10.54
CA LEU A 130 13.98 -4.40 -10.53
C LEU A 130 14.67 -4.61 -9.19
N LEU A 131 15.97 -4.90 -9.20
CA LEU A 131 16.77 -5.15 -8.01
C LEU A 131 18.04 -4.30 -8.04
N THR A 132 18.44 -3.78 -6.87
CA THR A 132 19.72 -3.13 -6.63
C THR A 132 20.36 -3.69 -5.36
N VAL A 133 21.61 -3.30 -5.12
CA VAL A 133 22.30 -3.65 -3.86
C VAL A 133 22.28 -2.43 -2.94
N HIS A 134 21.76 -2.62 -1.73
CA HIS A 134 21.76 -1.60 -0.67
C HIS A 134 22.22 -2.24 0.64
N ALA A 135 23.21 -1.64 1.30
CA ALA A 135 23.83 -2.17 2.53
C ALA A 135 24.21 -3.66 2.41
N GLY A 136 24.80 -4.06 1.26
CA GLY A 136 25.21 -5.43 0.99
C GLY A 136 24.10 -6.45 0.71
N ARG A 137 22.84 -6.02 0.60
CA ARG A 137 21.67 -6.88 0.31
C ARG A 137 21.01 -6.51 -1.00
N ARG A 138 20.49 -7.51 -1.71
CA ARG A 138 19.64 -7.27 -2.88
C ARG A 138 18.26 -6.83 -2.40
N VAL A 139 17.82 -5.65 -2.85
CA VAL A 139 16.53 -5.05 -2.48
C VAL A 139 15.76 -4.63 -3.74
N PRO A 140 14.42 -4.57 -3.68
CA PRO A 140 13.64 -3.98 -4.76
C PRO A 140 14.11 -2.57 -5.11
N ALA A 141 14.03 -2.21 -6.39
CA ALA A 141 14.55 -0.94 -6.89
C ALA A 141 13.55 -0.21 -7.78
N LEU A 142 13.76 1.09 -7.90
CA LEU A 142 13.17 1.97 -8.89
C LEU A 142 14.29 2.53 -9.78
N ARG A 143 13.96 2.88 -11.02
CA ARG A 143 14.88 3.60 -11.90
C ARG A 143 14.65 5.09 -11.78
N ASP A 144 15.68 5.86 -11.40
CA ASP A 144 15.64 7.32 -11.49
C ASP A 144 15.71 7.71 -12.98
N PRO A 145 14.66 8.33 -13.54
CA PRO A 145 14.62 8.65 -14.97
C PRO A 145 15.64 9.73 -15.39
N ARG A 146 16.15 10.51 -14.43
CA ARG A 146 17.12 11.58 -14.69
C ARG A 146 18.53 11.04 -14.87
N THR A 147 18.87 9.94 -14.19
CA THR A 147 20.23 9.38 -14.17
C THR A 147 20.31 7.97 -14.76
N GLY A 148 19.17 7.28 -14.91
CA GLY A 148 19.10 5.86 -15.27
C GLY A 148 19.49 4.90 -14.14
N ALA A 149 19.92 5.41 -12.98
CA ALA A 149 20.39 4.61 -11.86
C ALA A 149 19.23 3.83 -11.18
N LEU A 150 19.55 2.64 -10.70
CA LEU A 150 18.64 1.88 -9.84
C LEU A 150 18.84 2.29 -8.38
N VAL A 151 17.78 2.79 -7.76
CA VAL A 151 17.75 3.20 -6.35
C VAL A 151 16.81 2.29 -5.56
N PRO A 152 17.00 2.07 -4.26
CA PRO A 152 16.12 1.24 -3.45
C PRO A 152 14.66 1.70 -3.50
N ASP A 153 13.72 0.76 -3.71
CA ASP A 153 12.28 0.98 -3.52
C ASP A 153 11.96 0.93 -2.03
N VAL A 154 12.02 2.09 -1.36
CA VAL A 154 11.81 2.20 0.09
C VAL A 154 10.39 1.81 0.46
N ARG A 155 10.24 0.78 1.30
CA ARG A 155 8.95 0.27 1.82
C ARG A 155 8.83 0.56 3.30
N ALA A 156 8.83 1.83 3.66
CA ALA A 156 8.63 2.27 5.03
C ALA A 156 7.16 2.13 5.46
N PRO A 157 6.88 2.04 6.78
CA PRO A 157 5.52 2.07 7.31
C PRO A 157 4.94 3.51 7.35
N TYR A 158 5.24 4.30 6.35
CA TYR A 158 4.72 5.64 6.06
C TYR A 158 4.82 5.91 4.57
N PHE A 159 4.00 6.82 4.06
CA PHE A 159 4.03 7.21 2.67
C PHE A 159 5.36 7.90 2.32
N HIS A 160 5.95 7.47 1.22
CA HIS A 160 7.17 8.05 0.65
C HIS A 160 7.04 8.13 -0.86
N LEU A 161 7.34 9.30 -1.42
CA LEU A 161 7.38 9.55 -2.85
C LEU A 161 8.83 9.85 -3.26
N PRO A 162 9.38 9.18 -4.30
CA PRO A 162 10.70 9.53 -4.82
C PRO A 162 10.75 10.99 -5.29
N ALA A 163 11.86 11.66 -5.04
CA ALA A 163 12.01 13.10 -5.31
C ALA A 163 11.89 13.52 -6.80
N TRP A 164 11.87 12.56 -7.71
CA TRP A 164 11.67 12.78 -9.15
C TRP A 164 10.25 12.46 -9.63
N VAL A 165 9.35 12.10 -8.74
CA VAL A 165 7.98 11.75 -9.08
C VAL A 165 7.05 12.84 -8.58
N ASP A 166 6.36 13.46 -9.51
CA ASP A 166 5.27 14.38 -9.18
C ASP A 166 3.99 13.60 -8.95
N ALA A 167 3.26 13.97 -7.90
CA ALA A 167 1.96 13.39 -7.65
C ALA A 167 0.94 13.93 -8.66
N PRO A 168 0.07 13.06 -9.24
CA PRO A 168 -1.03 13.53 -10.05
C PRO A 168 -1.94 14.50 -9.26
N ALA A 169 -2.41 15.56 -9.90
CA ALA A 169 -3.17 16.62 -9.25
C ALA A 169 -4.39 16.10 -8.47
N PHE A 170 -5.05 15.05 -8.97
CA PHE A 170 -6.21 14.44 -8.28
C PHE A 170 -5.85 13.69 -6.99
N LEU A 171 -4.57 13.38 -6.73
CA LEU A 171 -4.09 12.77 -5.49
C LEU A 171 -3.57 13.80 -4.49
N GLN A 172 -3.31 15.04 -4.91
CA GLN A 172 -2.64 16.03 -4.08
C GLN A 172 -3.42 16.32 -2.79
N GLY A 173 -4.73 16.44 -2.87
CA GLY A 173 -5.56 16.68 -1.68
C GLY A 173 -5.48 15.56 -0.62
N GLU A 174 -5.37 14.31 -1.04
CA GLU A 174 -5.21 13.17 -0.12
C GLU A 174 -3.78 13.13 0.48
N ILE A 175 -2.78 13.55 -0.28
CA ILE A 175 -1.39 13.66 0.17
C ILE A 175 -1.25 14.79 1.18
N ASP A 176 -1.82 15.95 0.90
CA ASP A 176 -1.80 17.12 1.79
C ASP A 176 -2.52 16.79 3.11
N ALA A 177 -3.69 16.17 3.03
CA ALA A 177 -4.43 15.73 4.22
C ALA A 177 -3.66 14.73 5.08
N LEU A 178 -2.80 13.90 4.48
CA LEU A 178 -1.92 13.00 5.22
C LEU A 178 -0.78 13.76 5.92
N ALA A 179 -0.22 14.77 5.26
CA ALA A 179 0.86 15.61 5.80
C ALA A 179 0.36 16.54 6.93
N ASP A 180 -0.85 17.07 6.79
CA ASP A 180 -1.48 18.01 7.74
C ASP A 180 -2.19 17.33 8.92
N ALA A 181 -2.13 15.99 9.01
CA ALA A 181 -2.77 15.23 10.07
C ALA A 181 -2.17 15.60 11.44
N THR A 182 -2.85 16.50 12.14
CA THR A 182 -2.50 16.91 13.51
C THR A 182 -3.28 16.11 14.53
N PRO A 183 -2.66 15.70 15.65
CA PRO A 183 -3.37 15.06 16.75
C PRO A 183 -4.48 15.98 17.28
N PRO A 184 -5.62 15.44 17.74
CA PRO A 184 -6.68 16.23 18.35
C PRO A 184 -6.17 16.96 19.61
N ALA A 185 -6.82 18.06 19.95
CA ALA A 185 -6.50 18.82 21.18
C ALA A 185 -6.55 17.90 22.41
N GLY A 186 -5.55 18.02 23.28
CA GLY A 186 -5.41 17.16 24.48
C GLY A 186 -4.83 15.76 24.19
N PHE A 187 -4.41 15.46 22.96
CA PHE A 187 -3.74 14.20 22.68
C PHE A 187 -2.37 14.15 23.39
N PRO A 188 -2.01 13.00 24.01
CA PRO A 188 -0.74 12.86 24.72
C PRO A 188 0.48 13.18 23.84
N LYS A 189 1.46 13.91 24.38
CA LYS A 189 2.72 14.19 23.69
C LYS A 189 3.59 12.94 23.68
N ILE A 190 3.74 12.30 22.52
CA ILE A 190 4.61 11.13 22.35
C ILE A 190 6.07 11.57 22.41
N SER A 191 6.87 10.91 23.26
CA SER A 191 8.30 11.14 23.41
C SER A 191 9.15 10.09 22.68
N SER A 192 8.73 8.82 22.69
CA SER A 192 9.43 7.74 21.98
C SER A 192 8.51 6.55 21.71
N ALA A 193 8.86 5.78 20.69
CA ALA A 193 8.24 4.48 20.43
C ALA A 193 8.97 3.40 21.25
N LEU A 194 8.22 2.60 22.01
CA LEU A 194 8.74 1.48 22.79
C LEU A 194 8.68 0.17 22.03
N HIS A 195 7.61 0.00 21.24
CA HIS A 195 7.39 -1.20 20.41
C HIS A 195 6.50 -0.88 19.23
N HIS A 196 6.72 -1.57 18.11
CA HIS A 196 5.87 -1.54 16.93
C HIS A 196 5.51 -2.95 16.48
N SER A 197 4.26 -3.13 16.06
CA SER A 197 3.78 -4.33 15.37
C SER A 197 2.81 -3.92 14.25
N ASN A 198 2.39 -4.88 13.43
CA ASN A 198 1.33 -4.61 12.46
C ASN A 198 0.00 -4.24 13.14
N ALA A 199 -0.27 -4.75 14.33
CA ALA A 199 -1.49 -4.47 15.11
C ALA A 199 -1.50 -3.08 15.77
N GLY A 200 -0.36 -2.37 15.83
CA GLY A 200 -0.25 -1.03 16.42
C GLY A 200 1.12 -0.75 17.02
N GLY A 201 1.17 0.22 17.93
CA GLY A 201 2.37 0.65 18.62
C GLY A 201 2.18 0.82 20.11
N VAL A 202 3.30 0.83 20.83
CA VAL A 202 3.38 1.19 22.25
C VAL A 202 4.36 2.34 22.37
N TYR A 203 3.96 3.42 23.02
CA TYR A 203 4.71 4.66 23.08
C TYR A 203 4.86 5.16 24.52
N ALA A 204 6.01 5.72 24.84
CA ALA A 204 6.14 6.59 26.01
C ALA A 204 5.57 7.96 25.63
N ALA A 205 4.71 8.50 26.49
CA ALA A 205 4.05 9.77 26.25
C ALA A 205 3.85 10.55 27.56
N THR A 206 3.45 11.81 27.43
CA THR A 206 3.13 12.69 28.56
C THR A 206 1.79 13.37 28.31
N ILE A 207 0.96 13.46 29.34
CA ILE A 207 -0.29 14.22 29.35
C ILE A 207 -0.38 14.92 30.72
N ASP A 208 -0.64 16.23 30.75
CA ASP A 208 -0.72 17.05 31.96
C ASP A 208 0.46 16.77 32.90
N ASP A 209 1.69 16.82 32.36
CA ASP A 209 2.96 16.55 33.04
C ASP A 209 3.12 15.14 33.66
N ARG A 210 2.16 14.25 33.42
CA ARG A 210 2.22 12.86 33.85
C ARG A 210 2.78 11.97 32.75
N ARG A 211 3.78 11.14 33.12
CA ARG A 211 4.31 10.10 32.22
C ARG A 211 3.30 8.95 32.10
N ILE A 212 2.99 8.57 30.86
CA ILE A 212 2.06 7.48 30.55
C ILE A 212 2.65 6.55 29.49
N VAL A 213 2.05 5.38 29.35
CA VAL A 213 2.26 4.49 28.20
C VAL A 213 1.00 4.55 27.33
N LEU A 214 1.17 5.02 26.10
CA LEU A 214 0.11 5.07 25.10
C LEU A 214 0.16 3.81 24.23
N LYS A 215 -0.96 3.11 24.09
CA LYS A 215 -1.08 1.93 23.23
C LYS A 215 -2.02 2.23 22.06
N GLU A 216 -1.45 2.15 20.85
CA GLU A 216 -2.21 2.20 19.60
C GLU A 216 -2.76 0.82 19.27
N ALA A 217 -4.03 0.76 18.86
CA ALA A 217 -4.62 -0.42 18.25
C ALA A 217 -5.09 -0.06 16.83
N ARG A 218 -4.60 -0.80 15.82
CA ARG A 218 -4.96 -0.56 14.42
C ARG A 218 -6.13 -1.47 14.03
N PRO A 219 -7.27 -0.90 13.56
CA PRO A 219 -8.42 -1.68 13.14
C PRO A 219 -8.05 -2.71 12.06
N HIS A 220 -8.59 -3.91 12.18
CA HIS A 220 -8.46 -5.00 11.21
C HIS A 220 -7.01 -5.54 11.03
N SER A 221 -6.11 -5.27 11.97
CA SER A 221 -4.73 -5.76 12.00
C SER A 221 -4.46 -6.45 13.34
N GLY A 222 -3.94 -7.67 13.34
CA GLY A 222 -3.65 -8.46 14.54
C GLY A 222 -4.48 -9.70 14.68
#